data_664641b61d8dd473778c6a1f849df70c
#
_entry.id   664641b61d8dd473778c6a1f849df70c
#
_cell.length_a   1.000
_cell.length_b   1.000
_cell.length_c   1.000
_cell.angle_alpha   90.00
_cell.angle_beta   90.00
_cell.angle_gamma   90.00
#
_symmetry.space_group_name_H-M   'P 1'
#
loop_
_entity.id
_entity.type
_entity.pdbx_description
1 polymer ?
#
loop_
_entity_poly.entity_id
_entity_poly.type
_entity_poly.pdbx_seq_one_letter_code
_entity_poly.pdbx_strand_id
1 'polypeptide(L)'
;MITEENGVFHIRTETYSYLFKIDAYGLAEHLHFGAPVKTRDADALSCRPGLGWGASILLDAKDTASCPDVLPLEWSGSGRGDYRESPLELVGEPADFRYTGYKIHEGGVSMACGLPQAHDALETLEITLSQPGAELTLFYTAFPTAIVRRTLLTNTGDKPLRLNKLMSFCVDLPGSYTMATFNGGWIAEMRRCDTPVGASKVVNESLTGSSSNRHNPGFLLYEPGATEDAGTVYGFNLIYSGNHYAAAQQSLQGLTRVMQGINDSNFSRELPPGECFETPEAVLCHSGKGFGGLSANMHAFVTDHIIPPHWRGRPRPVLYNSWEGCTFDFTQRRLLGLANRAKALGCELFVLDDGWFAGRDNDRAGLGDYTVNRKKLPEGLEGLSRHLKDKGLSFGLWFEPESVN
;
A
#
# COMPACT_ATOMS: atom_id res chain seq x y z
N MET A 1 16.84 -4.59 -10.80
CA MET A 1 18.28 -4.38 -10.56
C MET A 1 18.50 -2.97 -10.04
N ILE A 2 19.24 -2.84 -8.95
CA ILE A 2 19.51 -1.56 -8.28
C ILE A 2 20.99 -1.22 -8.45
N THR A 3 21.30 0.01 -8.83
CA THR A 3 22.68 0.51 -8.93
C THR A 3 22.78 1.88 -8.27
N GLU A 4 23.96 2.16 -7.73
CA GLU A 4 24.36 3.49 -7.28
C GLU A 4 25.60 3.93 -8.06
N GLU A 5 25.56 5.14 -8.61
CA GLU A 5 26.68 5.74 -9.35
C GLU A 5 26.75 7.24 -9.00
N ASN A 6 27.79 7.67 -8.28
CA ASN A 6 28.02 9.08 -7.91
C ASN A 6 26.84 9.77 -7.21
N GLY A 7 26.22 9.08 -6.25
CA GLY A 7 25.07 9.58 -5.50
C GLY A 7 23.74 9.47 -6.22
N VAL A 8 23.72 8.91 -7.44
CA VAL A 8 22.51 8.60 -8.20
C VAL A 8 22.11 7.15 -7.97
N PHE A 9 20.91 6.94 -7.46
CA PHE A 9 20.30 5.62 -7.27
C PHE A 9 19.36 5.34 -8.44
N HIS A 10 19.53 4.19 -9.07
CA HIS A 10 18.73 3.75 -10.21
C HIS A 10 18.15 2.37 -9.95
N ILE A 11 16.83 2.29 -9.85
CA ILE A 11 16.07 1.06 -9.70
C ILE A 11 15.43 0.75 -11.05
N ARG A 12 15.78 -0.41 -11.64
CA ARG A 12 15.28 -0.87 -12.94
C ARG A 12 14.34 -2.04 -12.73
N THR A 13 13.15 -1.91 -13.27
CA THR A 13 12.23 -3.03 -13.49
C THR A 13 12.33 -3.52 -14.94
N GLU A 14 11.50 -4.44 -15.37
CA GLU A 14 11.45 -4.88 -16.77
C GLU A 14 10.85 -3.81 -17.70
N THR A 15 10.02 -2.92 -17.18
CA THR A 15 9.20 -2.01 -18.00
C THR A 15 9.44 -0.53 -17.75
N TYR A 16 10.12 -0.15 -16.65
CA TYR A 16 10.37 1.25 -16.30
C TYR A 16 11.60 1.44 -15.42
N SER A 17 12.01 2.70 -15.27
CA SER A 17 13.10 3.15 -14.41
C SER A 17 12.59 4.07 -13.32
N TYR A 18 13.23 4.00 -12.16
CA TYR A 18 13.02 4.91 -11.03
C TYR A 18 14.37 5.44 -10.57
N LEU A 19 14.55 6.75 -10.61
CA LEU A 19 15.83 7.40 -10.29
C LEU A 19 15.62 8.52 -9.28
N PHE A 20 16.56 8.62 -8.36
CA PHE A 20 16.74 9.76 -7.49
C PHE A 20 18.23 9.95 -7.17
N LYS A 21 18.60 11.12 -6.69
CA LYS A 21 19.98 11.41 -6.25
C LYS A 21 19.99 12.04 -4.86
N ILE A 22 21.13 11.93 -4.20
CA ILE A 22 21.40 12.71 -3.00
C ILE A 22 22.09 14.00 -3.41
N ASP A 23 21.48 15.14 -3.09
CA ASP A 23 22.04 16.44 -3.39
C ASP A 23 23.16 16.84 -2.40
N ALA A 24 23.80 17.99 -2.66
CA ALA A 24 24.89 18.50 -1.82
C ALA A 24 24.46 18.84 -0.39
N TYR A 25 23.16 18.92 -0.12
CA TYR A 25 22.58 19.24 1.18
C TYR A 25 22.04 18.01 1.93
N GLY A 26 22.23 16.81 1.35
CA GLY A 26 21.76 15.55 1.91
C GLY A 26 20.25 15.31 1.75
N LEU A 27 19.62 15.94 0.76
CA LEU A 27 18.25 15.66 0.36
C LEU A 27 18.20 14.59 -0.72
N ALA A 28 17.20 13.75 -0.68
CA ALA A 28 16.90 12.79 -1.76
C ALA A 28 16.02 13.48 -2.81
N GLU A 29 16.63 13.97 -3.90
CA GLU A 29 15.95 14.63 -5.01
C GLU A 29 15.45 13.59 -6.00
N HIS A 30 14.13 13.55 -6.25
CA HIS A 30 13.52 12.69 -7.26
C HIS A 30 13.91 13.15 -8.67
N LEU A 31 14.29 12.22 -9.53
CA LEU A 31 14.70 12.53 -10.90
C LEU A 31 13.73 11.96 -11.95
N HIS A 32 13.30 10.71 -11.76
CA HIS A 32 12.50 10.03 -12.77
C HIS A 32 11.74 8.83 -12.21
N PHE A 33 10.48 8.73 -12.58
CA PHE A 33 9.67 7.53 -12.48
C PHE A 33 8.90 7.38 -13.78
N GLY A 34 9.31 6.47 -14.66
CA GLY A 34 8.74 6.41 -15.99
C GLY A 34 9.45 5.42 -16.92
N ALA A 35 9.35 5.66 -18.24
CA ALA A 35 9.99 4.84 -19.26
C ALA A 35 11.45 4.57 -18.96
N PRO A 36 12.02 3.43 -19.42
CA PRO A 36 13.42 3.08 -19.16
C PRO A 36 14.40 4.16 -19.64
N VAL A 37 15.30 4.58 -18.76
CA VAL A 37 16.37 5.56 -19.01
C VAL A 37 17.71 4.99 -18.57
N LYS A 38 18.81 5.70 -18.86
CA LYS A 38 20.16 5.33 -18.40
C LYS A 38 20.58 6.20 -17.23
N THR A 39 21.35 5.65 -16.29
CA THR A 39 21.86 6.39 -15.12
C THR A 39 22.62 7.66 -15.53
N ARG A 40 23.40 7.62 -16.63
CA ARG A 40 24.13 8.78 -17.15
C ARG A 40 23.25 9.95 -17.60
N ASP A 41 21.95 9.74 -17.77
CA ASP A 41 21.00 10.78 -18.18
C ASP A 41 20.46 11.56 -16.97
N ALA A 42 20.89 11.23 -15.74
CA ALA A 42 20.39 11.78 -14.49
C ALA A 42 20.40 13.32 -14.42
N ASP A 43 21.46 13.95 -14.90
CA ASP A 43 21.55 15.42 -14.90
C ASP A 43 20.52 16.07 -15.83
N ALA A 44 20.23 15.44 -16.97
CA ALA A 44 19.21 15.91 -17.91
C ALA A 44 17.78 15.69 -17.38
N LEU A 45 17.60 14.78 -16.44
CA LEU A 45 16.30 14.46 -15.80
C LEU A 45 16.04 15.34 -14.56
N SER A 46 17.06 16.09 -14.07
CA SER A 46 16.88 16.97 -12.92
C SER A 46 15.86 18.07 -13.24
N CYS A 47 14.75 18.06 -12.53
CA CYS A 47 13.65 19.03 -12.68
C CYS A 47 13.75 20.09 -11.58
N ARG A 48 14.09 21.33 -11.96
CA ARG A 48 14.14 22.48 -11.05
C ARG A 48 13.18 23.56 -11.52
N PRO A 49 11.87 23.38 -11.28
CA PRO A 49 10.83 24.17 -11.92
C PRO A 49 10.70 25.58 -11.36
N GLY A 50 11.36 25.90 -10.27
CA GLY A 50 11.23 27.19 -9.60
C GLY A 50 12.47 27.61 -8.85
N LEU A 51 12.41 28.83 -8.31
CA LEU A 51 13.38 29.40 -7.40
C LEU A 51 12.71 29.69 -6.06
N GLY A 52 13.49 29.61 -4.98
CA GLY A 52 13.02 30.03 -3.66
C GLY A 52 12.92 31.56 -3.59
N TRP A 53 11.77 32.09 -3.17
CA TRP A 53 11.48 33.50 -3.00
C TRP A 53 10.77 33.78 -1.68
N GLY A 54 10.96 34.98 -1.14
CA GLY A 54 10.17 35.45 -0.01
C GLY A 54 10.28 34.57 1.21
N ALA A 55 9.27 33.78 1.50
CA ALA A 55 9.22 32.90 2.67
C ALA A 55 10.00 31.58 2.50
N SER A 56 10.54 31.29 1.30
CA SER A 56 11.32 30.07 1.08
C SER A 56 12.60 30.07 1.92
N ILE A 57 12.92 28.92 2.48
CA ILE A 57 14.18 28.71 3.21
C ILE A 57 15.23 28.22 2.21
N LEU A 58 16.24 29.04 1.98
CA LEU A 58 17.38 28.68 1.15
C LEU A 58 18.37 27.85 1.97
N LEU A 59 18.84 26.74 1.43
CA LEU A 59 19.88 25.91 2.03
C LEU A 59 21.26 26.57 1.91
N ASP A 60 21.47 27.33 0.82
CA ASP A 60 22.58 28.24 0.62
C ASP A 60 22.05 29.56 0.06
N ALA A 61 22.46 30.68 0.62
CA ALA A 61 22.04 32.01 0.20
C ALA A 61 22.40 32.34 -1.28
N LYS A 62 23.36 31.63 -1.86
CA LYS A 62 23.79 31.77 -3.26
C LYS A 62 23.08 30.82 -4.23
N ASP A 63 22.36 29.81 -3.68
CA ASP A 63 21.66 28.79 -4.48
C ASP A 63 20.15 28.86 -4.20
N THR A 64 19.47 29.71 -4.95
CA THR A 64 18.01 29.87 -4.86
C THR A 64 17.23 28.73 -5.53
N ALA A 65 17.90 27.84 -6.27
CA ALA A 65 17.27 26.67 -6.90
C ALA A 65 17.24 25.46 -5.97
N SER A 66 18.04 25.42 -4.90
CA SER A 66 18.06 24.36 -3.90
C SER A 66 17.29 24.76 -2.65
N CYS A 67 15.98 24.89 -2.80
CA CYS A 67 15.04 25.16 -1.73
C CYS A 67 14.06 23.97 -1.59
N PRO A 68 13.89 23.39 -0.39
CA PRO A 68 13.01 22.21 -0.22
C PRO A 68 11.61 22.39 -0.76
N ASP A 69 11.05 23.59 -0.69
CA ASP A 69 9.70 23.94 -1.14
C ASP A 69 9.49 23.83 -2.67
N VAL A 70 10.58 23.91 -3.45
CA VAL A 70 10.54 23.88 -4.91
C VAL A 70 11.22 22.65 -5.54
N LEU A 71 11.91 21.84 -4.75
CA LEU A 71 12.56 20.63 -5.24
C LEU A 71 11.58 19.43 -5.33
N PRO A 72 11.69 18.58 -6.35
CA PRO A 72 11.06 17.28 -6.33
C PRO A 72 11.80 16.37 -5.33
N LEU A 73 11.11 15.83 -4.33
CA LEU A 73 11.72 15.06 -3.25
C LEU A 73 11.13 13.66 -3.13
N GLU A 74 11.99 12.70 -2.75
CA GLU A 74 11.61 11.35 -2.34
C GLU A 74 11.04 11.31 -0.93
N TRP A 75 11.49 12.23 -0.10
CA TRP A 75 11.08 12.40 1.27
C TRP A 75 11.23 13.86 1.68
N SER A 76 10.26 14.35 2.40
CA SER A 76 10.23 15.73 2.86
C SER A 76 9.82 15.78 4.32
N GLY A 77 10.38 16.71 5.06
CA GLY A 77 10.04 16.98 6.46
C GLY A 77 9.64 18.43 6.69
N SER A 78 8.76 18.67 7.63
CA SER A 78 8.25 20.00 7.98
C SER A 78 9.28 20.92 8.67
N GLY A 79 10.48 20.44 8.94
CA GLY A 79 11.47 21.17 9.72
C GLY A 79 12.31 22.20 8.97
N ARG A 80 12.27 22.21 7.62
CA ARG A 80 13.18 23.01 6.78
C ARG A 80 12.52 23.84 5.70
N GLY A 81 11.25 24.19 5.86
CA GLY A 81 10.58 25.08 4.91
C GLY A 81 10.11 24.41 3.63
N ASP A 82 9.82 23.12 3.67
CA ASP A 82 8.88 22.51 2.74
C ASP A 82 7.48 22.67 3.32
N TYR A 83 6.65 23.48 2.69
CA TYR A 83 5.30 23.81 3.14
C TYR A 83 4.23 22.92 2.51
N ARG A 84 4.63 21.97 1.66
CA ARG A 84 3.74 20.92 1.15
C ARG A 84 3.44 19.92 2.26
N GLU A 85 2.46 19.05 2.08
CA GLU A 85 2.12 18.05 3.07
C GLU A 85 3.32 17.15 3.41
N SER A 86 3.60 17.03 4.71
CA SER A 86 4.68 16.19 5.22
C SER A 86 4.25 14.72 5.32
N PRO A 87 5.08 13.75 4.91
CA PRO A 87 4.86 12.32 5.13
C PRO A 87 5.14 11.87 6.57
N LEU A 88 5.70 12.74 7.41
CA LEU A 88 6.05 12.44 8.79
C LEU A 88 5.63 13.60 9.70
N GLU A 89 5.06 13.28 10.86
CA GLU A 89 4.77 14.23 11.92
C GLU A 89 5.26 13.69 13.29
N LEU A 90 6.24 14.37 13.86
CA LEU A 90 6.71 14.19 15.23
C LEU A 90 6.20 15.34 16.10
N VAL A 91 5.59 15.02 17.25
CA VAL A 91 5.02 16.05 18.12
C VAL A 91 6.12 16.82 18.84
N GLY A 92 6.15 18.13 18.59
CA GLY A 92 7.10 19.02 19.25
C GLY A 92 8.53 18.99 18.68
N GLU A 93 8.78 18.16 17.66
CA GLU A 93 10.09 18.04 17.03
C GLU A 93 10.01 18.36 15.54
N PRO A 94 10.94 19.12 14.97
CA PRO A 94 11.01 19.30 13.53
C PRO A 94 11.46 17.98 12.85
N ALA A 95 11.00 17.75 11.63
CA ALA A 95 11.40 16.60 10.82
C ALA A 95 12.44 17.04 9.77
N ASP A 96 13.70 17.15 10.17
CA ASP A 96 14.82 17.58 9.30
C ASP A 96 15.84 16.47 9.10
N PHE A 97 15.40 15.39 8.49
CA PHE A 97 16.23 14.23 8.21
C PHE A 97 17.17 14.46 7.02
N ARG A 98 18.44 14.03 7.17
CA ARG A 98 19.48 14.14 6.16
C ARG A 98 20.09 12.78 5.88
N TYR A 99 20.45 12.56 4.63
CA TYR A 99 21.10 11.33 4.18
C TYR A 99 22.40 11.08 4.96
N THR A 100 22.57 9.84 5.43
CA THR A 100 23.76 9.38 6.14
C THR A 100 24.37 8.09 5.54
N GLY A 101 23.62 7.36 4.74
CA GLY A 101 24.13 6.14 4.13
C GLY A 101 23.10 5.31 3.37
N TYR A 102 23.58 4.26 2.73
CA TYR A 102 22.73 3.29 2.05
C TYR A 102 23.30 1.87 2.14
N LYS A 103 22.43 0.89 1.88
CA LYS A 103 22.80 -0.51 1.64
C LYS A 103 21.94 -1.07 0.50
N ILE A 104 22.53 -2.00 -0.26
CA ILE A 104 21.80 -2.80 -1.25
C ILE A 104 21.86 -4.25 -0.79
N HIS A 105 20.69 -4.87 -0.65
CA HIS A 105 20.53 -6.25 -0.24
C HIS A 105 20.07 -7.10 -1.42
N GLU A 106 20.57 -8.31 -1.54
CA GLU A 106 19.97 -9.34 -2.41
C GLU A 106 18.63 -9.78 -1.81
N GLY A 107 17.57 -9.78 -2.63
CA GLY A 107 16.23 -10.15 -2.18
C GLY A 107 15.53 -9.11 -1.32
N GLY A 108 14.52 -9.56 -0.59
CA GLY A 108 13.70 -8.75 0.32
C GLY A 108 14.32 -8.65 1.72
N VAL A 109 14.12 -7.50 2.37
CA VAL A 109 14.42 -7.30 3.78
C VAL A 109 13.16 -7.53 4.62
N SER A 110 13.22 -8.46 5.57
CA SER A 110 12.07 -8.79 6.41
C SER A 110 11.61 -7.62 7.27
N MET A 111 10.30 -7.49 7.43
CA MET A 111 9.69 -6.51 8.32
C MET A 111 9.77 -6.96 9.78
N ALA A 112 10.09 -6.03 10.68
CA ALA A 112 10.15 -6.28 12.11
C ALA A 112 8.75 -6.40 12.75
N CYS A 113 7.74 -5.76 12.16
CA CYS A 113 6.41 -5.61 12.76
C CYS A 113 5.41 -6.74 12.41
N GLY A 114 5.80 -7.72 11.57
CA GLY A 114 4.93 -8.85 11.20
C GLY A 114 3.74 -8.49 10.30
N LEU A 115 3.73 -7.32 9.65
CA LEU A 115 2.74 -6.96 8.63
C LEU A 115 2.89 -7.84 7.38
N PRO A 116 1.83 -7.98 6.56
CA PRO A 116 1.93 -8.65 5.26
C PRO A 116 3.02 -8.02 4.40
N GLN A 117 3.80 -8.87 3.72
CA GLN A 117 4.93 -8.45 2.90
C GLN A 117 4.91 -9.17 1.56
N ALA A 118 5.31 -8.47 0.49
CA ALA A 118 5.56 -9.08 -0.81
C ALA A 118 6.77 -10.01 -0.73
N HIS A 119 6.75 -11.15 -1.43
CA HIS A 119 7.78 -12.17 -1.40
C HIS A 119 8.51 -12.31 -2.74
N ASP A 120 9.68 -12.97 -2.72
CA ASP A 120 10.52 -13.23 -3.90
C ASP A 120 11.00 -11.94 -4.59
N ALA A 121 11.41 -10.93 -3.81
CA ALA A 121 12.00 -9.70 -4.30
C ALA A 121 13.35 -9.95 -4.98
N LEU A 122 13.71 -9.10 -5.94
CA LEU A 122 15.01 -9.15 -6.62
C LEU A 122 16.12 -8.58 -5.75
N GLU A 123 15.94 -7.33 -5.31
CA GLU A 123 16.91 -6.56 -4.52
C GLU A 123 16.16 -5.52 -3.69
N THR A 124 16.76 -5.10 -2.58
CA THR A 124 16.23 -4.00 -1.75
C THR A 124 17.30 -2.96 -1.51
N LEU A 125 17.00 -1.70 -1.84
CA LEU A 125 17.79 -0.54 -1.45
C LEU A 125 17.24 0.01 -0.14
N GLU A 126 18.14 0.22 0.79
CA GLU A 126 17.93 0.85 2.09
C GLU A 126 18.65 2.19 2.08
N ILE A 127 17.92 3.28 2.27
CA ILE A 127 18.44 4.65 2.40
C ILE A 127 18.24 5.11 3.82
N THR A 128 19.32 5.45 4.49
CA THR A 128 19.29 5.96 5.87
C THR A 128 19.36 7.47 5.88
N LEU A 129 18.40 8.08 6.55
CA LEU A 129 18.35 9.52 6.84
C LEU A 129 18.37 9.70 8.35
N SER A 130 19.08 10.69 8.87
CA SER A 130 19.17 10.90 10.32
C SER A 130 18.95 12.37 10.69
N GLN A 131 18.45 12.56 11.90
CA GLN A 131 18.45 13.81 12.64
C GLN A 131 18.81 13.52 14.11
N PRO A 132 19.13 14.53 14.95
CA PRO A 132 19.36 14.29 16.37
C PRO A 132 18.21 13.54 17.03
N GLY A 133 18.48 12.39 17.62
CA GLY A 133 17.51 11.56 18.34
C GLY A 133 16.62 10.67 17.48
N ALA A 134 16.72 10.69 16.15
CA ALA A 134 15.91 9.86 15.29
C ALA A 134 16.63 9.42 14.00
N GLU A 135 16.36 8.20 13.56
CA GLU A 135 16.80 7.67 12.28
C GLU A 135 15.58 7.21 11.46
N LEU A 136 15.59 7.53 10.18
CA LEU A 136 14.56 7.15 9.23
C LEU A 136 15.17 6.32 8.12
N THR A 137 14.64 5.12 7.91
CA THR A 137 15.07 4.25 6.82
C THR A 137 13.98 4.17 5.76
N LEU A 138 14.33 4.50 4.52
CA LEU A 138 13.47 4.35 3.35
C LEU A 138 13.88 3.10 2.60
N PHE A 139 12.95 2.15 2.45
CA PHE A 139 13.17 0.94 1.68
C PHE A 139 12.56 1.06 0.28
N TYR A 140 13.32 0.61 -0.71
CA TYR A 140 12.91 0.48 -2.11
C TYR A 140 13.20 -0.96 -2.54
N THR A 141 12.18 -1.78 -2.57
CA THR A 141 12.31 -3.19 -2.94
C THR A 141 11.90 -3.40 -4.39
N ALA A 142 12.80 -3.91 -5.20
CA ALA A 142 12.60 -4.09 -6.64
C ALA A 142 12.01 -5.47 -6.96
N PHE A 143 10.99 -5.47 -7.80
CA PHE A 143 10.38 -6.63 -8.42
C PHE A 143 10.39 -6.48 -9.95
N PRO A 144 10.13 -7.54 -10.74
CA PRO A 144 10.13 -7.45 -12.20
C PRO A 144 9.21 -6.34 -12.75
N THR A 145 8.02 -6.16 -12.18
CA THR A 145 7.00 -5.23 -12.67
C THR A 145 6.57 -4.15 -11.67
N ALA A 146 7.14 -4.16 -10.46
CA ALA A 146 6.78 -3.22 -9.40
C ALA A 146 7.99 -2.78 -8.57
N ILE A 147 7.86 -1.65 -7.90
CA ILE A 147 8.71 -1.22 -6.79
C ILE A 147 7.83 -1.14 -5.56
N VAL A 148 8.31 -1.71 -4.46
CA VAL A 148 7.62 -1.64 -3.18
C VAL A 148 8.39 -0.72 -2.25
N ARG A 149 7.66 0.20 -1.59
CA ARG A 149 8.22 1.16 -0.65
C ARG A 149 7.64 1.00 0.74
N ARG A 150 8.48 1.17 1.74
CA ARG A 150 8.09 1.29 3.15
C ARG A 150 9.08 2.15 3.90
N THR A 151 8.70 2.59 5.07
CA THR A 151 9.49 3.48 5.91
C THR A 151 9.59 2.91 7.32
N LEU A 152 10.77 2.99 7.92
CA LEU A 152 11.05 2.63 9.29
C LEU A 152 11.58 3.87 10.03
N LEU A 153 10.91 4.26 11.11
CA LEU A 153 11.40 5.29 12.04
C LEU A 153 11.91 4.62 13.30
N THR A 154 13.15 4.95 13.69
CA THR A 154 13.80 4.46 14.91
C THR A 154 14.10 5.63 15.85
N ASN A 155 13.73 5.51 17.10
CA ASN A 155 14.16 6.44 18.15
C ASN A 155 15.59 6.10 18.57
N THR A 156 16.56 6.93 18.19
CA THR A 156 17.98 6.80 18.54
C THR A 156 18.38 7.72 19.69
N GLY A 157 17.43 8.48 20.22
CA GLY A 157 17.65 9.40 21.34
C GLY A 157 17.49 8.75 22.72
N ASP A 158 17.51 9.60 23.74
CA ASP A 158 17.37 9.21 25.16
C ASP A 158 15.97 9.51 25.74
N LYS A 159 15.07 10.10 24.92
CA LYS A 159 13.69 10.45 25.30
C LYS A 159 12.70 9.79 24.37
N PRO A 160 11.46 9.51 24.83
CA PRO A 160 10.41 9.03 23.96
C PRO A 160 10.11 10.01 22.82
N LEU A 161 9.93 9.50 21.59
CA LEU A 161 9.39 10.23 20.46
C LEU A 161 7.89 9.97 20.35
N ARG A 162 7.11 11.01 20.08
CA ARG A 162 5.68 10.86 19.80
C ARG A 162 5.41 11.06 18.33
N LEU A 163 5.01 9.96 17.69
CA LEU A 163 4.70 9.87 16.27
C LEU A 163 3.20 10.02 16.05
N ASN A 164 2.79 10.99 15.22
CA ASN A 164 1.39 11.17 14.80
C ASN A 164 1.15 10.77 13.34
N LYS A 165 2.17 10.79 12.50
CA LYS A 165 2.05 10.42 11.09
C LYS A 165 3.34 9.81 10.57
N LEU A 166 3.24 8.71 9.81
CA LEU A 166 4.33 8.16 9.01
C LEU A 166 3.76 7.47 7.78
N MET A 167 4.07 8.00 6.60
CA MET A 167 3.65 7.42 5.33
C MET A 167 4.62 6.35 4.84
N SER A 168 4.12 5.39 4.09
CA SER A 168 4.94 4.33 3.48
C SER A 168 5.85 4.88 2.39
N PHE A 169 5.38 5.89 1.67
CA PHE A 169 6.19 6.66 0.73
C PHE A 169 5.67 8.09 0.55
N CYS A 170 6.55 8.93 0.04
CA CYS A 170 6.27 10.22 -0.54
C CYS A 170 7.11 10.35 -1.82
N VAL A 171 6.59 11.02 -2.85
CA VAL A 171 7.32 11.36 -4.07
C VAL A 171 6.70 12.58 -4.73
N ASP A 172 7.53 13.44 -5.30
CA ASP A 172 7.09 14.60 -6.08
C ASP A 172 7.32 14.32 -7.57
N LEU A 173 6.24 14.12 -8.32
CA LEU A 173 6.27 13.84 -9.76
C LEU A 173 6.11 15.12 -10.56
N PRO A 174 6.96 15.40 -11.57
CA PRO A 174 6.71 16.51 -12.50
C PRO A 174 5.46 16.27 -13.33
N GLY A 175 4.63 17.30 -13.50
CA GLY A 175 3.47 17.25 -14.39
C GLY A 175 2.12 17.34 -13.67
N SER A 176 1.07 17.30 -14.49
CA SER A 176 -0.33 17.37 -14.06
C SER A 176 -1.05 16.06 -14.33
N TYR A 177 -1.81 15.60 -13.37
CA TYR A 177 -2.43 14.27 -13.40
C TYR A 177 -3.91 14.35 -13.03
N THR A 178 -4.63 13.30 -13.40
CA THR A 178 -5.94 12.97 -12.83
C THR A 178 -5.76 11.78 -11.90
N MET A 179 -6.35 11.85 -10.71
CA MET A 179 -6.37 10.74 -9.75
C MET A 179 -7.66 9.95 -9.93
N ALA A 180 -7.53 8.67 -10.27
CA ALA A 180 -8.63 7.72 -10.27
C ALA A 180 -8.66 6.95 -8.96
N THR A 181 -9.78 6.99 -8.25
CA THR A 181 -10.06 6.23 -7.04
C THR A 181 -11.18 5.23 -7.27
N PHE A 182 -11.27 4.20 -6.43
CA PHE A 182 -12.27 3.14 -6.54
C PHE A 182 -13.08 3.11 -5.25
N ASN A 183 -14.31 3.58 -5.36
CA ASN A 183 -15.20 3.80 -4.23
C ASN A 183 -16.47 2.98 -4.39
N GLY A 184 -17.29 2.93 -3.35
CA GLY A 184 -18.60 2.29 -3.48
C GLY A 184 -19.22 1.89 -2.17
N GLY A 185 -20.06 0.88 -2.24
CA GLY A 185 -20.75 0.30 -1.11
C GLY A 185 -21.30 -1.05 -1.52
N TRP A 186 -22.02 -1.69 -0.64
CA TRP A 186 -22.65 -2.99 -0.90
C TRP A 186 -23.48 -2.96 -2.20
N ILE A 187 -23.26 -3.94 -3.08
CA ILE A 187 -23.85 -4.05 -4.43
C ILE A 187 -23.42 -2.92 -5.40
N ALA A 188 -22.45 -2.11 -5.03
CA ALA A 188 -22.00 -1.00 -5.84
C ALA A 188 -20.50 -0.72 -5.64
N GLU A 189 -19.72 -1.78 -5.48
CA GLU A 189 -18.29 -1.76 -5.21
C GLU A 189 -17.48 -1.29 -6.44
N MET A 190 -16.25 -0.83 -6.19
CA MET A 190 -15.24 -0.54 -7.21
C MET A 190 -15.68 0.46 -8.29
N ARG A 191 -16.49 1.45 -7.93
CA ARG A 191 -16.84 2.54 -8.85
C ARG A 191 -15.66 3.47 -9.00
N ARG A 192 -15.16 3.60 -10.21
CA ARG A 192 -14.10 4.53 -10.56
C ARG A 192 -14.62 5.97 -10.46
N CYS A 193 -13.82 6.81 -9.79
CA CYS A 193 -14.02 8.25 -9.70
C CYS A 193 -12.74 8.95 -10.13
N ASP A 194 -12.82 9.80 -11.14
CA ASP A 194 -11.68 10.52 -11.72
C ASP A 194 -11.72 11.99 -11.29
N THR A 195 -10.68 12.45 -10.59
CA THR A 195 -10.57 13.80 -10.06
C THR A 195 -9.27 14.44 -10.55
N PRO A 196 -9.31 15.56 -11.30
CA PRO A 196 -8.11 16.29 -11.66
C PRO A 196 -7.34 16.76 -10.42
N VAL A 197 -6.03 16.53 -10.39
CA VAL A 197 -5.14 16.98 -9.31
C VAL A 197 -4.73 18.43 -9.61
N GLY A 198 -4.98 19.30 -8.65
CA GLY A 198 -4.63 20.72 -8.74
C GLY A 198 -4.04 21.22 -7.42
N ALA A 199 -4.19 22.54 -7.17
CA ALA A 199 -3.73 23.17 -5.93
C ALA A 199 -4.47 22.65 -4.68
N SER A 200 -5.71 22.19 -4.85
CA SER A 200 -6.44 21.51 -3.77
C SER A 200 -6.05 20.05 -3.71
N LYS A 201 -5.91 19.54 -2.50
CA LYS A 201 -5.56 18.15 -2.24
C LYS A 201 -6.70 17.22 -2.65
N VAL A 202 -6.37 16.16 -3.41
CA VAL A 202 -7.27 15.02 -3.66
C VAL A 202 -6.87 13.91 -2.70
N VAL A 203 -7.83 13.42 -1.92
CA VAL A 203 -7.60 12.41 -0.87
C VAL A 203 -8.40 11.15 -1.15
N ASN A 204 -7.79 10.00 -0.93
CA ASN A 204 -8.43 8.67 -0.89
C ASN A 204 -8.10 8.03 0.47
N GLU A 205 -9.11 7.88 1.33
CA GLU A 205 -8.89 7.42 2.69
C GLU A 205 -9.99 6.49 3.20
N SER A 206 -9.66 5.64 4.16
CA SER A 206 -10.62 4.88 4.94
C SER A 206 -10.44 5.17 6.42
N LEU A 207 -11.58 5.38 7.11
CA LEU A 207 -11.70 5.59 8.55
C LEU A 207 -12.62 4.54 9.20
N THR A 208 -12.93 3.46 8.48
CA THR A 208 -13.92 2.45 8.90
C THR A 208 -13.33 1.31 9.73
N GLY A 209 -12.04 1.38 10.06
CA GLY A 209 -11.31 0.31 10.74
C GLY A 209 -10.73 -0.74 9.80
N SER A 210 -11.09 -0.69 8.52
CA SER A 210 -10.63 -1.62 7.48
C SER A 210 -10.44 -0.92 6.14
N SER A 211 -9.64 -1.54 5.25
CA SER A 211 -9.70 -1.28 3.81
C SER A 211 -11.00 -1.88 3.28
N SER A 212 -11.98 -1.06 3.00
CA SER A 212 -13.32 -1.51 2.65
C SER A 212 -13.67 -1.25 1.19
N ASN A 213 -14.84 -1.78 0.77
CA ASN A 213 -15.42 -1.48 -0.52
C ASN A 213 -15.89 -0.01 -0.65
N ARG A 214 -15.89 0.77 0.44
CA ARG A 214 -16.20 2.21 0.39
C ARG A 214 -15.06 3.00 -0.25
N HIS A 215 -13.82 2.69 0.15
CA HIS A 215 -12.61 3.33 -0.35
C HIS A 215 -11.51 2.28 -0.48
N ASN A 216 -11.22 1.86 -1.72
CA ASN A 216 -10.14 0.91 -1.97
C ASN A 216 -8.79 1.61 -1.75
N PRO A 217 -7.79 0.97 -1.12
CA PRO A 217 -6.47 1.58 -0.92
C PRO A 217 -5.71 1.82 -2.23
N GLY A 218 -6.05 1.11 -3.31
CA GLY A 218 -5.46 1.33 -4.63
C GLY A 218 -6.02 2.58 -5.30
N PHE A 219 -5.12 3.34 -5.96
CA PHE A 219 -5.49 4.47 -6.81
C PHE A 219 -4.53 4.59 -7.99
N LEU A 220 -4.93 5.34 -9.00
CA LEU A 220 -4.11 5.60 -10.18
C LEU A 220 -3.88 7.10 -10.31
N LEU A 221 -2.71 7.47 -10.85
CA LEU A 221 -2.47 8.80 -11.42
C LEU A 221 -2.19 8.64 -12.90
N TYR A 222 -2.84 9.44 -13.74
CA TYR A 222 -2.64 9.35 -15.17
C TYR A 222 -2.59 10.72 -15.83
N GLU A 223 -1.78 10.81 -16.89
CA GLU A 223 -1.67 12.01 -17.69
C GLU A 223 -2.95 12.24 -18.51
N PRO A 224 -3.32 13.52 -18.78
CA PRO A 224 -4.44 13.81 -19.66
C PRO A 224 -4.30 13.11 -21.02
N GLY A 225 -5.37 12.44 -21.45
CA GLY A 225 -5.39 11.69 -22.70
C GLY A 225 -4.91 10.24 -22.61
N ALA A 226 -4.55 9.74 -21.45
CA ALA A 226 -4.28 8.30 -21.26
C ALA A 226 -5.53 7.47 -21.55
N THR A 227 -5.33 6.38 -22.31
CA THR A 227 -6.36 5.43 -22.72
C THR A 227 -6.06 4.03 -22.19
N GLU A 228 -6.85 3.04 -22.57
CA GLU A 228 -6.57 1.65 -22.24
C GLU A 228 -5.24 1.16 -22.80
N ASP A 229 -4.85 1.61 -24.01
CA ASP A 229 -3.71 1.10 -24.75
C ASP A 229 -2.52 2.09 -24.85
N ALA A 230 -2.67 3.34 -24.43
CA ALA A 230 -1.65 4.39 -24.59
C ALA A 230 -1.68 5.46 -23.49
N GLY A 231 -0.55 6.12 -23.29
CA GLY A 231 -0.37 7.20 -22.31
C GLY A 231 0.24 6.72 -21.00
N THR A 232 0.67 7.68 -20.19
CA THR A 232 1.34 7.45 -18.91
C THR A 232 0.32 7.22 -17.80
N VAL A 233 0.46 6.10 -17.12
CA VAL A 233 -0.36 5.75 -15.95
C VAL A 233 0.53 5.21 -14.84
N TYR A 234 0.37 5.75 -13.63
CA TYR A 234 0.97 5.26 -12.40
C TYR A 234 -0.09 4.56 -11.57
N GLY A 235 0.27 3.43 -10.98
CA GLY A 235 -0.58 2.70 -10.05
C GLY A 235 0.06 2.61 -8.67
N PHE A 236 -0.76 2.83 -7.66
CA PHE A 236 -0.36 2.77 -6.25
C PHE A 236 -1.31 1.87 -5.49
N ASN A 237 -0.77 1.07 -4.59
CA ASN A 237 -1.58 0.24 -3.70
C ASN A 237 -0.87 0.07 -2.36
N LEU A 238 -1.60 -0.32 -1.31
CA LEU A 238 -1.06 -0.56 0.02
C LEU A 238 -1.32 -2.02 0.41
N ILE A 239 -0.27 -2.75 0.82
CA ILE A 239 -0.38 -4.12 1.34
C ILE A 239 -0.79 -4.04 2.81
N TYR A 240 -2.04 -3.62 3.03
CA TYR A 240 -2.58 -3.36 4.36
C TYR A 240 -4.10 -3.40 4.33
N SER A 241 -4.72 -3.94 5.37
CA SER A 241 -6.18 -4.10 5.46
C SER A 241 -6.86 -3.15 6.45
N GLY A 242 -6.11 -2.26 7.10
CA GLY A 242 -6.65 -1.27 8.05
C GLY A 242 -6.98 0.08 7.41
N ASN A 243 -7.15 1.10 8.25
CA ASN A 243 -7.36 2.48 7.81
C ASN A 243 -6.17 2.98 7.01
N HIS A 244 -6.42 3.46 5.81
CA HIS A 244 -5.39 3.97 4.90
C HIS A 244 -5.61 5.45 4.56
N TYR A 245 -4.55 6.10 4.16
CA TYR A 245 -4.55 7.46 3.62
C TYR A 245 -3.67 7.52 2.38
N ALA A 246 -4.18 8.17 1.33
CA ALA A 246 -3.43 8.55 0.15
C ALA A 246 -3.83 9.95 -0.28
N ALA A 247 -2.86 10.75 -0.72
CA ALA A 247 -3.12 12.10 -1.19
C ALA A 247 -2.27 12.44 -2.42
N ALA A 248 -2.85 13.27 -3.30
CA ALA A 248 -2.15 13.92 -4.40
C ALA A 248 -2.47 15.41 -4.43
N GLN A 249 -1.44 16.25 -4.57
CA GLN A 249 -1.58 17.70 -4.65
C GLN A 249 -0.52 18.30 -5.57
N GLN A 250 -0.91 19.17 -6.49
CA GLN A 250 0.01 19.89 -7.36
C GLN A 250 0.46 21.19 -6.71
N SER A 251 1.77 21.43 -6.66
CA SER A 251 2.36 22.70 -6.24
C SER A 251 2.26 23.74 -7.37
N LEU A 252 2.51 25.01 -7.02
CA LEU A 252 2.58 26.12 -7.98
C LEU A 252 3.70 25.94 -9.02
N GLN A 253 4.69 25.13 -8.72
CA GLN A 253 5.83 24.82 -9.60
C GLN A 253 5.51 23.66 -10.56
N GLY A 254 4.30 23.10 -10.54
CA GLY A 254 3.92 22.01 -11.41
C GLY A 254 4.45 20.63 -10.96
N LEU A 255 4.84 20.49 -9.70
CA LEU A 255 5.17 19.21 -9.07
C LEU A 255 3.94 18.64 -8.37
N THR A 256 3.61 17.40 -8.68
CA THR A 256 2.53 16.69 -8.00
C THR A 256 3.11 15.82 -6.89
N ARG A 257 2.89 16.20 -5.63
CA ARG A 257 3.23 15.38 -4.47
C ARG A 257 2.22 14.27 -4.31
N VAL A 258 2.73 13.05 -4.17
CA VAL A 258 1.94 11.83 -3.94
C VAL A 258 2.46 11.12 -2.71
N MET A 259 1.56 10.67 -1.85
CA MET A 259 1.92 9.86 -0.69
C MET A 259 0.84 8.83 -0.37
N GLN A 260 1.23 7.77 0.31
CA GLN A 260 0.32 6.75 0.82
C GLN A 260 0.88 6.09 2.08
N GLY A 261 -0.01 5.70 2.99
CA GLY A 261 0.34 5.00 4.22
C GLY A 261 -0.87 4.72 5.09
N ILE A 262 -0.62 4.47 6.37
CA ILE A 262 -1.65 4.34 7.40
C ILE A 262 -2.33 5.70 7.58
N ASN A 263 -3.65 5.69 7.78
CA ASN A 263 -4.39 6.91 8.09
C ASN A 263 -3.97 7.47 9.45
N ASP A 264 -3.63 8.76 9.48
CA ASP A 264 -3.17 9.47 10.67
C ASP A 264 -4.30 9.99 11.58
N SER A 265 -5.56 9.84 11.17
CA SER A 265 -6.71 10.21 11.98
C SER A 265 -6.78 9.34 13.24
N ASN A 266 -6.74 9.99 14.40
CA ASN A 266 -6.68 9.36 15.72
C ASN A 266 -5.46 8.43 15.92
N PHE A 267 -4.43 8.54 15.07
CA PHE A 267 -3.20 7.80 15.24
C PHE A 267 -2.22 8.59 16.14
N SER A 268 -1.69 7.92 17.14
CA SER A 268 -0.59 8.42 17.95
C SER A 268 0.19 7.25 18.54
N ARG A 269 1.49 7.22 18.34
CA ARG A 269 2.38 6.20 18.87
C ARG A 269 3.52 6.86 19.65
N GLU A 270 3.71 6.45 20.90
CA GLU A 270 4.92 6.75 21.66
C GLU A 270 5.98 5.68 21.34
N LEU A 271 7.18 6.13 20.99
CA LEU A 271 8.35 5.29 20.72
C LEU A 271 9.38 5.58 21.81
N PRO A 272 9.53 4.71 22.81
CA PRO A 272 10.63 4.75 23.78
C PRO A 272 12.00 4.72 23.09
N PRO A 273 13.08 5.12 23.79
CA PRO A 273 14.44 4.99 23.29
C PRO A 273 14.75 3.58 22.80
N GLY A 274 15.28 3.45 21.58
CA GLY A 274 15.61 2.19 20.93
C GLY A 274 14.45 1.49 20.25
N GLU A 275 13.20 1.93 20.42
CA GLU A 275 12.05 1.37 19.69
C GLU A 275 11.90 1.96 18.29
N CYS A 276 11.20 1.24 17.44
CA CYS A 276 10.92 1.64 16.07
C CYS A 276 9.44 1.48 15.69
N PHE A 277 9.04 2.18 14.65
CA PHE A 277 7.75 2.03 13.98
C PHE A 277 7.96 1.84 12.48
N GLU A 278 7.39 0.78 11.92
CA GLU A 278 7.50 0.42 10.51
C GLU A 278 6.14 0.51 9.83
N THR A 279 6.11 1.10 8.64
CA THR A 279 4.88 1.26 7.86
C THR A 279 4.59 0.01 7.02
N PRO A 280 3.32 -0.22 6.60
CA PRO A 280 3.00 -1.22 5.58
C PRO A 280 3.73 -0.94 4.27
N GLU A 281 3.89 -1.98 3.46
CA GLU A 281 4.41 -1.87 2.11
C GLU A 281 3.42 -1.19 1.16
N ALA A 282 3.90 -0.21 0.40
CA ALA A 282 3.20 0.45 -0.69
C ALA A 282 3.78 0.01 -2.04
N VAL A 283 2.92 -0.42 -2.95
CA VAL A 283 3.29 -0.88 -4.30
C VAL A 283 3.20 0.28 -5.28
N LEU A 284 4.26 0.50 -6.04
CA LEU A 284 4.36 1.52 -7.08
C LEU A 284 4.60 0.84 -8.42
N CYS A 285 3.75 1.13 -9.41
CA CYS A 285 3.88 0.66 -10.78
C CYS A 285 3.75 1.81 -11.77
N HIS A 286 4.34 1.63 -12.95
CA HIS A 286 4.22 2.58 -14.07
C HIS A 286 3.95 1.84 -15.37
N SER A 287 3.19 2.47 -16.27
CA SER A 287 3.01 2.02 -17.64
C SER A 287 2.95 3.21 -18.59
N GLY A 288 3.69 3.16 -19.69
CA GLY A 288 3.52 4.03 -20.85
C GLY A 288 2.54 3.47 -21.90
N LYS A 289 1.93 2.30 -21.61
CA LYS A 289 0.97 1.60 -22.47
C LYS A 289 -0.45 1.66 -21.89
N GLY A 290 -0.81 2.80 -21.31
CA GLY A 290 -2.14 3.04 -20.77
C GLY A 290 -2.53 2.18 -19.57
N PHE A 291 -3.84 2.16 -19.29
CA PHE A 291 -4.41 1.42 -18.16
C PHE A 291 -4.24 -0.09 -18.30
N GLY A 292 -4.38 -0.65 -19.50
CA GLY A 292 -4.20 -2.08 -19.75
C GLY A 292 -2.79 -2.55 -19.44
N GLY A 293 -1.77 -1.77 -19.85
CA GLY A 293 -0.38 -2.06 -19.54
C GLY A 293 -0.08 -2.00 -18.03
N LEU A 294 -0.64 -1.02 -17.31
CA LEU A 294 -0.53 -0.93 -15.86
C LEU A 294 -1.20 -2.12 -15.17
N SER A 295 -2.41 -2.45 -15.60
CA SER A 295 -3.17 -3.59 -15.09
C SER A 295 -2.39 -4.90 -15.23
N ALA A 296 -1.77 -5.14 -16.39
CA ALA A 296 -0.93 -6.31 -16.62
C ALA A 296 0.25 -6.39 -15.64
N ASN A 297 0.96 -5.26 -15.43
CA ASN A 297 2.08 -5.18 -14.47
C ASN A 297 1.62 -5.48 -13.03
N MET A 298 0.49 -4.89 -12.59
CA MET A 298 -0.06 -5.12 -11.27
C MET A 298 -0.55 -6.57 -11.09
N HIS A 299 -1.21 -7.15 -12.10
CA HIS A 299 -1.64 -8.55 -12.05
C HIS A 299 -0.46 -9.51 -11.94
N ALA A 300 0.61 -9.29 -12.71
CA ALA A 300 1.83 -10.08 -12.61
C ALA A 300 2.42 -9.97 -11.20
N PHE A 301 2.56 -8.75 -10.66
CA PHE A 301 3.06 -8.54 -9.32
C PHE A 301 2.22 -9.26 -8.25
N VAL A 302 0.89 -9.13 -8.28
CA VAL A 302 0.00 -9.78 -7.31
C VAL A 302 0.09 -11.31 -7.42
N THR A 303 0.10 -11.83 -8.66
CA THR A 303 0.17 -13.28 -8.90
C THR A 303 1.47 -13.88 -8.38
N ASP A 304 2.60 -13.21 -8.63
CA ASP A 304 3.92 -13.78 -8.39
C ASP A 304 4.49 -13.43 -7.02
N HIS A 305 4.05 -12.32 -6.40
CA HIS A 305 4.67 -11.79 -5.20
C HIS A 305 3.74 -11.54 -4.01
N ILE A 306 2.40 -11.59 -4.21
CA ILE A 306 1.41 -11.44 -3.12
C ILE A 306 0.67 -12.74 -2.86
N ILE A 307 0.22 -13.44 -3.92
CA ILE A 307 -0.48 -14.72 -3.77
C ILE A 307 0.48 -15.74 -3.14
N PRO A 308 0.08 -16.40 -2.03
CA PRO A 308 0.92 -17.42 -1.42
C PRO A 308 1.38 -18.47 -2.44
N PRO A 309 2.65 -18.93 -2.40
CA PRO A 309 3.22 -19.86 -3.41
C PRO A 309 2.37 -21.12 -3.64
N HIS A 310 1.68 -21.61 -2.58
CA HIS A 310 0.78 -22.73 -2.66
C HIS A 310 -0.37 -22.53 -3.69
N TRP A 311 -0.83 -21.29 -3.86
CA TRP A 311 -1.94 -20.95 -4.76
C TRP A 311 -1.49 -20.39 -6.10
N ARG A 312 -0.20 -20.14 -6.29
CA ARG A 312 0.35 -19.61 -7.54
C ARG A 312 0.16 -20.62 -8.67
N GLY A 313 -0.39 -20.16 -9.79
CA GLY A 313 -0.62 -20.99 -10.97
C GLY A 313 -1.67 -22.11 -10.81
N ARG A 314 -2.41 -22.13 -9.70
CA ARG A 314 -3.48 -23.09 -9.46
C ARG A 314 -4.85 -22.47 -9.66
N PRO A 315 -5.78 -23.13 -10.36
CA PRO A 315 -7.17 -22.70 -10.41
C PRO A 315 -7.77 -22.73 -9.00
N ARG A 316 -8.65 -21.79 -8.71
CA ARG A 316 -9.43 -21.82 -7.47
C ARG A 316 -10.50 -22.91 -7.59
N PRO A 317 -10.83 -23.60 -6.47
CA PRO A 317 -11.85 -24.64 -6.49
C PRO A 317 -13.23 -24.06 -6.84
N VAL A 318 -14.04 -24.85 -7.56
CA VAL A 318 -15.44 -24.51 -7.79
C VAL A 318 -16.16 -24.58 -6.44
N LEU A 319 -16.65 -23.42 -5.99
CA LEU A 319 -17.18 -23.20 -4.64
C LEU A 319 -18.71 -23.23 -4.63
N TYR A 320 -19.30 -23.92 -3.67
CA TYR A 320 -20.67 -23.77 -3.23
C TYR A 320 -20.72 -23.11 -1.85
N ASN A 321 -21.42 -21.97 -1.75
CA ASN A 321 -21.68 -21.29 -0.50
C ASN A 321 -23.11 -21.61 -0.02
N SER A 322 -23.31 -21.88 1.28
CA SER A 322 -24.59 -22.31 1.82
C SER A 322 -25.63 -21.19 1.99
N TRP A 323 -25.21 -19.89 1.92
CA TRP A 323 -26.07 -18.75 2.25
C TRP A 323 -27.38 -18.73 1.48
N GLU A 324 -27.33 -18.70 0.16
CA GLU A 324 -28.53 -18.66 -0.67
C GLU A 324 -29.39 -19.92 -0.56
N GLY A 325 -28.81 -21.04 -0.11
CA GLY A 325 -29.52 -22.31 0.05
C GLY A 325 -30.29 -22.46 1.35
N CYS A 326 -29.87 -21.75 2.40
CA CYS A 326 -30.48 -21.98 3.73
C CYS A 326 -30.39 -20.80 4.71
N THR A 327 -29.65 -19.74 4.40
CA THR A 327 -29.43 -18.60 5.31
C THR A 327 -29.10 -19.05 6.75
N PHE A 328 -29.79 -18.53 7.77
CA PHE A 328 -29.66 -18.95 9.18
C PHE A 328 -30.38 -20.25 9.51
N ASP A 329 -31.31 -20.71 8.66
CA ASP A 329 -32.11 -21.90 8.89
C ASP A 329 -31.46 -23.15 8.36
N PHE A 330 -30.61 -23.78 9.16
CA PHE A 330 -29.99 -25.04 8.81
C PHE A 330 -29.74 -25.95 10.01
N THR A 331 -29.59 -27.21 9.67
CA THR A 331 -29.08 -28.28 10.54
C THR A 331 -27.94 -28.97 9.84
N GLN A 332 -27.09 -29.70 10.55
CA GLN A 332 -26.01 -30.49 9.95
C GLN A 332 -26.55 -31.43 8.86
N ARG A 333 -27.72 -32.05 9.06
CA ARG A 333 -28.37 -32.92 8.08
C ARG A 333 -28.71 -32.16 6.77
N ARG A 334 -29.26 -30.93 6.88
CA ARG A 334 -29.58 -30.08 5.72
C ARG A 334 -28.33 -29.70 4.95
N LEU A 335 -27.26 -29.29 5.65
CA LEU A 335 -25.98 -28.96 5.03
C LEU A 335 -25.37 -30.14 4.29
N LEU A 336 -25.41 -31.35 4.86
CA LEU A 336 -24.92 -32.55 4.20
C LEU A 336 -25.74 -32.93 2.95
N GLY A 337 -27.05 -32.63 2.98
CA GLY A 337 -27.92 -32.76 1.81
C GLY A 337 -27.54 -31.78 0.68
N LEU A 338 -27.26 -30.52 1.02
CA LEU A 338 -26.76 -29.51 0.08
C LEU A 338 -25.38 -29.89 -0.46
N ALA A 339 -24.48 -30.37 0.39
CA ALA A 339 -23.16 -30.84 0.01
C ALA A 339 -23.20 -32.00 -1.01
N ASN A 340 -24.11 -32.97 -0.85
CA ASN A 340 -24.30 -34.03 -1.81
C ASN A 340 -24.70 -33.52 -3.20
N ARG A 341 -25.59 -32.52 -3.24
CA ARG A 341 -26.02 -31.88 -4.50
C ARG A 341 -24.90 -31.08 -5.13
N ALA A 342 -24.19 -30.26 -4.32
CA ALA A 342 -23.05 -29.48 -4.77
C ALA A 342 -21.97 -30.40 -5.38
N LYS A 343 -21.63 -31.51 -4.71
CA LYS A 343 -20.69 -32.50 -5.24
C LYS A 343 -21.14 -33.11 -6.55
N ALA A 344 -22.43 -33.47 -6.68
CA ALA A 344 -23.00 -34.03 -7.90
C ALA A 344 -22.95 -33.04 -9.09
N LEU A 345 -22.95 -31.73 -8.80
CA LEU A 345 -22.79 -30.65 -9.79
C LEU A 345 -21.32 -30.32 -10.10
N GLY A 346 -20.37 -31.02 -9.48
CA GLY A 346 -18.93 -30.80 -9.74
C GLY A 346 -18.26 -29.77 -8.85
N CYS A 347 -18.92 -29.29 -7.76
CA CYS A 347 -18.26 -28.42 -6.80
C CYS A 347 -17.15 -29.17 -6.05
N GLU A 348 -16.12 -28.43 -5.66
CA GLU A 348 -14.90 -28.92 -5.02
C GLU A 348 -14.74 -28.40 -3.59
N LEU A 349 -15.35 -27.26 -3.29
CA LEU A 349 -15.31 -26.57 -2.00
C LEU A 349 -16.73 -26.27 -1.52
N PHE A 350 -17.06 -26.67 -0.29
CA PHE A 350 -18.28 -26.30 0.40
C PHE A 350 -17.95 -25.25 1.48
N VAL A 351 -18.55 -24.07 1.37
CA VAL A 351 -18.42 -22.99 2.37
C VAL A 351 -19.68 -22.94 3.21
N LEU A 352 -19.53 -23.13 4.52
CA LEU A 352 -20.57 -22.82 5.50
C LEU A 352 -20.53 -21.33 5.80
N ASP A 353 -21.58 -20.65 5.39
CA ASP A 353 -21.75 -19.21 5.60
C ASP A 353 -22.25 -18.88 7.01
N ASP A 354 -22.78 -17.69 7.21
CA ASP A 354 -23.24 -17.13 8.48
C ASP A 354 -24.24 -18.06 9.23
N GLY A 355 -24.32 -17.87 10.56
CA GLY A 355 -25.29 -18.60 11.40
C GLY A 355 -24.79 -19.90 12.04
N TRP A 356 -23.49 -20.26 11.86
CA TRP A 356 -22.90 -21.47 12.42
C TRP A 356 -22.50 -21.36 13.90
N PHE A 357 -22.41 -20.13 14.44
CA PHE A 357 -22.01 -19.87 15.82
C PHE A 357 -23.21 -19.58 16.73
N ALA A 358 -23.00 -19.67 18.04
CA ALA A 358 -24.05 -19.53 19.06
C ALA A 358 -24.59 -18.09 19.08
N GLY A 359 -25.89 -17.97 19.25
CA GLY A 359 -26.58 -16.67 19.26
C GLY A 359 -26.83 -16.06 17.89
N ARG A 360 -26.29 -16.65 16.81
CA ARG A 360 -26.43 -16.17 15.43
C ARG A 360 -27.58 -16.87 14.70
N ASP A 361 -28.80 -16.61 15.09
CA ASP A 361 -29.99 -17.12 14.39
C ASP A 361 -30.66 -16.06 13.49
N ASN A 362 -30.09 -14.87 13.46
CA ASN A 362 -30.41 -13.73 12.59
C ASN A 362 -29.25 -12.74 12.58
N ASP A 363 -29.37 -11.65 11.84
CA ASP A 363 -28.34 -10.64 11.61
C ASP A 363 -28.13 -9.65 12.76
N ARG A 364 -28.84 -9.79 13.89
CA ARG A 364 -28.87 -8.78 14.99
C ARG A 364 -28.05 -9.16 16.22
N ALA A 365 -27.40 -10.32 16.22
CA ALA A 365 -26.61 -10.78 17.36
C ALA A 365 -25.57 -11.80 16.98
N GLY A 366 -24.58 -12.01 17.84
CA GLY A 366 -23.62 -13.12 17.81
C GLY A 366 -22.33 -12.86 17.06
N LEU A 367 -22.16 -11.73 16.36
CA LEU A 367 -20.86 -11.40 15.77
C LEU A 367 -19.81 -11.12 16.86
N GLY A 368 -18.62 -11.68 16.68
CA GLY A 368 -17.50 -11.53 17.61
C GLY A 368 -17.19 -12.76 18.47
N ASP A 369 -18.19 -13.59 18.80
CA ASP A 369 -18.00 -14.73 19.70
C ASP A 369 -17.54 -16.03 19.01
N TYR A 370 -18.00 -16.30 17.82
CA TYR A 370 -17.65 -17.46 16.99
C TYR A 370 -17.60 -18.82 17.69
N THR A 371 -18.37 -19.01 18.76
CA THR A 371 -18.54 -20.30 19.44
C THR A 371 -19.52 -21.17 18.67
N VAL A 372 -19.13 -22.41 18.33
CA VAL A 372 -19.97 -23.29 17.49
C VAL A 372 -21.36 -23.53 18.09
N ASN A 373 -22.41 -23.35 17.31
CA ASN A 373 -23.79 -23.67 17.66
C ASN A 373 -24.02 -25.19 17.60
N ARG A 374 -23.86 -25.86 18.75
CA ARG A 374 -24.03 -27.32 18.87
C ARG A 374 -25.47 -27.82 18.65
N LYS A 375 -26.48 -26.93 18.65
CA LYS A 375 -27.85 -27.31 18.27
C LYS A 375 -27.99 -27.52 16.77
N LYS A 376 -27.37 -26.65 15.99
CA LYS A 376 -27.33 -26.75 14.52
C LYS A 376 -26.30 -27.78 14.02
N LEU A 377 -25.15 -27.86 14.72
CA LEU A 377 -24.00 -28.69 14.39
C LEU A 377 -23.63 -29.59 15.59
N PRO A 378 -24.38 -30.68 15.85
CA PRO A 378 -24.12 -31.54 17.02
C PRO A 378 -22.71 -32.10 17.09
N GLU A 379 -22.13 -32.45 15.93
CA GLU A 379 -20.75 -32.96 15.84
C GLU A 379 -19.69 -31.86 15.71
N GLY A 380 -20.12 -30.57 15.75
CA GLY A 380 -19.24 -29.41 15.58
C GLY A 380 -18.74 -29.22 14.18
N LEU A 381 -17.79 -28.29 14.02
CA LEU A 381 -17.16 -28.02 12.74
C LEU A 381 -16.26 -29.19 12.30
N GLU A 382 -15.62 -29.87 13.25
CA GLU A 382 -14.77 -31.03 12.98
C GLU A 382 -15.58 -32.18 12.37
N GLY A 383 -16.78 -32.47 12.92
CA GLY A 383 -17.67 -33.49 12.41
C GLY A 383 -18.16 -33.15 11.01
N LEU A 384 -18.63 -31.92 10.80
CA LEU A 384 -19.05 -31.45 9.48
C LEU A 384 -17.90 -31.51 8.47
N SER A 385 -16.71 -31.02 8.82
CA SER A 385 -15.52 -31.04 7.95
C SER A 385 -15.15 -32.47 7.54
N ARG A 386 -15.21 -33.43 8.46
CA ARG A 386 -14.96 -34.85 8.19
C ARG A 386 -15.93 -35.40 7.18
N HIS A 387 -17.24 -35.19 7.38
CA HIS A 387 -18.27 -35.63 6.44
C HIS A 387 -18.14 -35.02 5.04
N LEU A 388 -17.72 -33.76 4.94
CA LEU A 388 -17.44 -33.11 3.65
C LEU A 388 -16.23 -33.72 2.96
N LYS A 389 -15.16 -33.95 3.73
CA LYS A 389 -13.93 -34.60 3.23
C LYS A 389 -14.19 -36.02 2.71
N ASP A 390 -15.02 -36.81 3.42
CA ASP A 390 -15.42 -38.17 2.99
C ASP A 390 -16.19 -38.15 1.66
N LYS A 391 -16.81 -37.01 1.31
CA LYS A 391 -17.49 -36.77 0.02
C LYS A 391 -16.54 -36.20 -1.05
N GLY A 392 -15.26 -35.97 -0.72
CA GLY A 392 -14.30 -35.34 -1.60
C GLY A 392 -14.56 -33.84 -1.82
N LEU A 393 -15.09 -33.16 -0.80
CA LEU A 393 -15.25 -31.70 -0.77
C LEU A 393 -14.27 -31.10 0.24
N SER A 394 -13.61 -30.02 -0.15
CA SER A 394 -12.91 -29.16 0.81
C SER A 394 -13.93 -28.38 1.65
N PHE A 395 -13.52 -27.92 2.84
CA PHE A 395 -14.37 -27.15 3.76
C PHE A 395 -13.86 -25.74 3.91
N GLY A 396 -14.73 -24.75 3.73
CA GLY A 396 -14.52 -23.35 4.03
C GLY A 396 -15.54 -22.84 5.05
N LEU A 397 -15.17 -21.78 5.76
CA LEU A 397 -15.99 -21.20 6.81
C LEU A 397 -16.02 -19.67 6.66
N TRP A 398 -17.21 -19.07 6.79
CA TRP A 398 -17.37 -17.64 6.75
C TRP A 398 -17.11 -17.02 8.12
N PHE A 399 -16.43 -15.86 8.11
CA PHE A 399 -16.21 -14.99 9.26
C PHE A 399 -16.38 -13.53 8.84
N GLU A 400 -16.80 -12.70 9.79
CA GLU A 400 -16.86 -11.24 9.69
C GLU A 400 -16.13 -10.62 10.90
N PRO A 401 -14.79 -10.74 10.95
CA PRO A 401 -14.00 -10.39 12.15
C PRO A 401 -13.94 -8.90 12.43
N GLU A 402 -14.29 -8.07 11.45
CA GLU A 402 -14.34 -6.60 11.55
C GLU A 402 -15.61 -6.08 12.26
N SER A 403 -16.60 -6.94 12.51
CA SER A 403 -17.89 -6.56 13.08
C SER A 403 -18.19 -7.30 14.38
N VAL A 404 -18.80 -6.60 15.31
CA VAL A 404 -19.36 -7.13 16.56
C VAL A 404 -20.77 -6.59 16.80
N ASN A 405 -21.66 -7.40 17.39
CA ASN A 405 -23.02 -6.98 17.76
C ASN A 405 -23.60 -7.79 18.94
#